data_4f37f02dbad4ee47f1cbaa73909407cd
#
_entry.id   4f37f02dbad4ee47f1cbaa73909407cd
#
_cell.length_a   1.000
_cell.length_b   1.000
_cell.length_c   1.000
_cell.angle_alpha   90.00
_cell.angle_beta   90.00
_cell.angle_gamma   90.00
#
_symmetry.space_group_name_H-M   'P 1'
#
loop_
_entity.id
_entity.type
_entity.pdbx_description
1 polymer ?
#
loop_
_entity_poly.entity_id
_entity_poly.type
_entity_poly.pdbx_seq_one_letter_code
_entity_poly.pdbx_strand_id
1 'polypeptide(L)'
;MIRKVRKEDTSAITAIYNHYIAHTTITFELEPVSEEEMWTRIQHISEKYPYFVYETEGQIAGYCYVHRWKEKAAYNQSAETTIYLAPSHTGKGIGKELMLHLIEECRCYGLHALIACITEGNEASYALHEKLGFEKVSYFREVGRKFGKWLGIVDYELIL
;
A
#
# COMPACT_ATOMS: atom_id res chain seq x y z
N MET A 1 8.31 -9.38 12.70
CA MET A 1 7.21 -10.37 12.69
C MET A 1 5.98 -9.76 12.01
N ILE A 2 5.36 -10.50 11.09
CA ILE A 2 4.13 -10.05 10.40
C ILE A 2 2.91 -10.56 11.18
N ARG A 3 1.93 -9.69 11.37
CA ARG A 3 0.65 -10.02 12.00
C ARG A 3 -0.49 -9.15 11.48
N LYS A 4 -1.72 -9.55 11.72
CA LYS A 4 -2.90 -8.72 11.42
C LYS A 4 -2.84 -7.40 12.19
N VAL A 5 -3.35 -6.34 11.56
CA VAL A 5 -3.49 -5.01 12.16
C VAL A 5 -4.43 -5.04 13.37
N ARG A 6 -4.14 -4.19 14.35
CA ARG A 6 -4.94 -3.98 15.57
C ARG A 6 -5.18 -2.48 15.78
N LYS A 7 -6.13 -2.15 16.64
CA LYS A 7 -6.44 -0.76 16.97
C LYS A 7 -5.23 0.00 17.52
N GLU A 8 -4.42 -0.68 18.33
CA GLU A 8 -3.22 -0.10 18.96
C GLU A 8 -2.15 0.32 17.94
N ASP A 9 -2.19 -0.21 16.71
CA ASP A 9 -1.25 0.12 15.65
C ASP A 9 -1.59 1.45 14.95
N THR A 10 -2.79 1.98 15.17
CA THR A 10 -3.31 3.14 14.44
C THR A 10 -2.39 4.35 14.52
N SER A 11 -1.87 4.68 15.70
CA SER A 11 -0.98 5.83 15.88
C SER A 11 0.30 5.69 15.05
N ALA A 12 0.93 4.51 15.08
CA ALA A 12 2.14 4.24 14.31
C ALA A 12 1.88 4.27 12.79
N ILE A 13 0.78 3.67 12.33
CA ILE A 13 0.35 3.68 10.91
C ILE A 13 0.10 5.11 10.46
N THR A 14 -0.61 5.91 11.27
CA THR A 14 -0.88 7.32 10.99
C THR A 14 0.40 8.13 10.86
N ALA A 15 1.35 7.93 11.77
CA ALA A 15 2.63 8.62 11.74
C ALA A 15 3.44 8.26 10.47
N ILE A 16 3.48 6.99 10.09
CA ILE A 16 4.15 6.55 8.86
C ILE A 16 3.49 7.22 7.64
N TYR A 17 2.18 7.14 7.52
CA TYR A 17 1.46 7.67 6.37
C TYR A 17 1.56 9.18 6.24
N ASN A 18 1.39 9.92 7.34
CA ASN A 18 1.50 11.38 7.37
C ASN A 18 2.91 11.87 7.00
N HIS A 19 3.96 11.10 7.31
CA HIS A 19 5.30 11.40 6.81
C HIS A 19 5.34 11.43 5.28
N TYR A 20 4.75 10.43 4.61
CA TYR A 20 4.68 10.38 3.15
C TYR A 20 3.79 11.46 2.56
N ILE A 21 2.70 11.81 3.21
CA ILE A 21 1.84 12.93 2.79
C ILE A 21 2.62 14.24 2.79
N ALA A 22 3.32 14.53 3.87
CA ALA A 22 3.98 15.83 4.07
C ALA A 22 5.25 16.00 3.24
N HIS A 23 6.00 14.93 2.99
CA HIS A 23 7.38 15.02 2.49
C HIS A 23 7.61 14.38 1.12
N THR A 24 6.63 13.70 0.55
CA THR A 24 6.81 12.94 -0.69
C THR A 24 5.64 13.09 -1.66
N THR A 25 5.85 12.66 -2.89
CA THR A 25 4.80 12.47 -3.91
C THR A 25 4.32 11.02 -4.00
N ILE A 26 4.78 10.15 -3.11
CA ILE A 26 4.44 8.71 -3.11
C ILE A 26 2.94 8.48 -2.87
N THR A 27 2.30 9.31 -2.06
CA THR A 27 0.85 9.38 -1.95
C THR A 27 0.34 10.71 -2.49
N PHE A 28 -0.85 10.72 -3.10
CA PHE A 28 -1.49 11.92 -3.62
C PHE A 28 -2.42 12.60 -2.61
N GLU A 29 -2.53 12.09 -1.38
CA GLU A 29 -3.19 12.86 -0.31
C GLU A 29 -2.39 14.12 -0.02
N LEU A 30 -3.11 15.22 0.22
CA LEU A 30 -2.53 16.55 0.41
C LEU A 30 -2.51 16.98 1.88
N GLU A 31 -3.50 16.55 2.65
CA GLU A 31 -3.68 16.93 4.05
C GLU A 31 -3.39 15.75 5.00
N PRO A 32 -2.80 16.00 6.17
CA PRO A 32 -2.58 14.97 7.16
C PRO A 32 -3.88 14.28 7.57
N VAL A 33 -3.79 12.98 7.82
CA VAL A 33 -4.90 12.16 8.31
C VAL A 33 -4.84 12.12 9.84
N SER A 34 -5.98 12.28 10.51
CA SER A 34 -6.07 12.09 11.96
C SER A 34 -6.04 10.58 12.32
N GLU A 35 -5.70 10.25 13.56
CA GLU A 35 -5.76 8.87 14.04
C GLU A 35 -7.20 8.31 14.01
N GLU A 36 -8.20 9.14 14.29
CA GLU A 36 -9.61 8.76 14.22
C GLU A 36 -10.01 8.38 12.80
N GLU A 37 -9.65 9.20 11.81
CA GLU A 37 -9.90 8.92 10.40
C GLU A 37 -9.11 7.67 9.94
N MET A 38 -7.86 7.54 10.35
CA MET A 38 -7.05 6.37 10.02
C MET A 38 -7.67 5.08 10.59
N TRP A 39 -8.14 5.10 11.84
CA TRP A 39 -8.81 3.94 12.43
C TRP A 39 -10.07 3.56 11.66
N THR A 40 -10.86 4.53 11.26
CA THR A 40 -12.06 4.31 10.43
C THR A 40 -11.70 3.62 9.11
N ARG A 41 -10.64 4.07 8.43
CA ARG A 41 -10.14 3.45 7.21
C ARG A 41 -9.66 2.01 7.45
N ILE A 42 -8.88 1.78 8.50
CA ILE A 42 -8.38 0.44 8.88
C ILE A 42 -9.55 -0.51 9.11
N GLN A 43 -10.55 -0.12 9.90
CA GLN A 43 -11.73 -0.93 10.16
C GLN A 43 -12.45 -1.30 8.85
N HIS A 44 -12.75 -0.31 8.02
CA HIS A 44 -13.48 -0.52 6.77
C HIS A 44 -12.75 -1.49 5.82
N ILE A 45 -11.43 -1.38 5.74
CA ILE A 45 -10.62 -2.26 4.89
C ILE A 45 -10.53 -3.65 5.50
N SER A 46 -10.17 -3.76 6.77
CA SER A 46 -9.91 -5.04 7.44
C SER A 46 -11.14 -5.92 7.66
N GLU A 47 -12.36 -5.35 7.56
CA GLU A 47 -13.61 -6.13 7.53
C GLU A 47 -13.72 -7.04 6.30
N LYS A 48 -13.11 -6.68 5.19
CA LYS A 48 -13.30 -7.34 3.89
C LYS A 48 -12.02 -7.82 3.23
N TYR A 49 -10.87 -7.28 3.65
CA TYR A 49 -9.59 -7.51 2.99
C TYR A 49 -8.46 -7.74 3.99
N PRO A 50 -7.41 -8.48 3.60
CA PRO A 50 -6.23 -8.63 4.43
C PRO A 50 -5.50 -7.30 4.67
N TYR A 51 -5.14 -7.07 5.94
CA TYR A 51 -4.38 -5.91 6.40
C TYR A 51 -3.35 -6.36 7.44
N PHE A 52 -2.07 -6.13 7.16
CA PHE A 52 -0.95 -6.60 7.98
C PHE A 52 0.00 -5.48 8.38
N VAL A 53 0.63 -5.66 9.52
CA VAL A 53 1.73 -4.85 10.01
C VAL A 53 2.99 -5.71 10.17
N TYR A 54 4.15 -5.09 10.00
CA TYR A 54 5.43 -5.66 10.37
C TYR A 54 5.90 -5.03 11.69
N GLU A 55 5.98 -5.85 12.72
CA GLU A 55 6.44 -5.43 14.03
C GLU A 55 7.86 -5.94 14.28
N THR A 56 8.75 -5.06 14.74
CA THR A 56 10.11 -5.38 15.16
C THR A 56 10.50 -4.51 16.36
N GLU A 57 11.13 -5.11 17.34
CA GLU A 57 11.58 -4.40 18.57
C GLU A 57 10.45 -3.60 19.25
N GLY A 58 9.22 -4.11 19.20
CA GLY A 58 8.05 -3.44 19.77
C GLY A 58 7.55 -2.23 18.99
N GLN A 59 8.02 -2.01 17.75
CA GLN A 59 7.63 -0.92 16.89
C GLN A 59 7.06 -1.41 15.56
N ILE A 60 6.14 -0.65 14.99
CA ILE A 60 5.62 -0.91 13.64
C ILE A 60 6.60 -0.34 12.61
N ALA A 61 7.27 -1.24 11.91
CA ALA A 61 8.22 -0.91 10.84
C ALA A 61 7.56 -0.66 9.48
N GLY A 62 6.33 -1.11 9.31
CA GLY A 62 5.56 -0.92 8.08
C GLY A 62 4.24 -1.66 8.10
N TYR A 63 3.45 -1.43 7.09
CA TYR A 63 2.14 -2.07 6.91
C TYR A 63 1.80 -2.25 5.45
N CYS A 64 0.93 -3.21 5.16
CA CYS A 64 0.38 -3.45 3.83
C CYS A 64 -1.06 -3.94 3.91
N TYR A 65 -1.80 -3.69 2.86
CA TYR A 65 -3.17 -4.16 2.71
C TYR A 65 -3.56 -4.20 1.24
N VAL A 66 -4.72 -4.77 0.95
CA VAL A 66 -5.42 -4.56 -0.31
C VAL A 66 -6.78 -3.93 -0.04
N HIS A 67 -7.28 -3.21 -1.01
CA HIS A 67 -8.63 -2.66 -1.00
C HIS A 67 -9.28 -2.84 -2.36
N ARG A 68 -10.58 -2.55 -2.43
CA ARG A 68 -11.34 -2.65 -3.67
C ARG A 68 -10.71 -1.78 -4.76
N TRP A 69 -10.52 -2.36 -5.94
CA TRP A 69 -9.94 -1.62 -7.06
C TRP A 69 -10.96 -0.74 -7.77
N LYS A 70 -12.13 -1.29 -8.16
CA LYS A 70 -13.21 -0.55 -8.82
C LYS A 70 -14.59 -1.00 -8.33
N GLU A 71 -15.60 -0.11 -8.50
CA GLU A 71 -16.91 -0.27 -7.89
C GLU A 71 -17.79 -1.39 -8.50
N LYS A 72 -17.69 -1.65 -9.82
CA LYS A 72 -18.56 -2.62 -10.49
C LYS A 72 -18.26 -4.05 -10.06
N ALA A 73 -19.28 -4.87 -9.89
CA ALA A 73 -19.20 -6.23 -9.35
C ALA A 73 -18.26 -7.17 -10.13
N ALA A 74 -18.09 -6.98 -11.43
CA ALA A 74 -17.16 -7.76 -12.25
C ALA A 74 -15.69 -7.59 -11.81
N TYR A 75 -15.35 -6.55 -11.04
CA TYR A 75 -14.02 -6.31 -10.49
C TYR A 75 -13.82 -6.89 -9.09
N ASN A 76 -14.77 -7.61 -8.52
CA ASN A 76 -14.70 -8.08 -7.11
C ASN A 76 -13.51 -9.02 -6.80
N GLN A 77 -12.94 -9.66 -7.82
CA GLN A 77 -11.75 -10.50 -7.68
C GLN A 77 -10.44 -9.76 -7.99
N SER A 78 -10.50 -8.46 -8.20
CA SER A 78 -9.34 -7.58 -8.36
C SER A 78 -9.23 -6.65 -7.16
N ALA A 79 -8.01 -6.43 -6.68
CA ALA A 79 -7.77 -5.52 -5.56
C ALA A 79 -6.51 -4.68 -5.79
N GLU A 80 -6.50 -3.48 -5.24
CA GLU A 80 -5.32 -2.61 -5.25
C GLU A 80 -4.49 -2.83 -3.99
N THR A 81 -3.19 -3.02 -4.17
CA THR A 81 -2.24 -3.19 -3.07
C THR A 81 -1.73 -1.85 -2.57
N THR A 82 -1.51 -1.76 -1.28
CA THR A 82 -0.85 -0.62 -0.63
C THR A 82 0.22 -1.13 0.33
N ILE A 83 1.39 -0.49 0.30
CA ILE A 83 2.48 -0.76 1.24
C ILE A 83 3.20 0.54 1.60
N TYR A 84 3.46 0.73 2.88
CA TYR A 84 4.28 1.80 3.42
C TYR A 84 5.20 1.27 4.51
N LEU A 85 6.45 1.73 4.49
CA LEU A 85 7.44 1.43 5.52
C LEU A 85 7.81 2.70 6.27
N ALA A 86 8.07 2.57 7.57
CA ALA A 86 8.70 3.66 8.31
C ALA A 86 10.04 4.02 7.64
N PRO A 87 10.38 5.31 7.48
CA PRO A 87 11.60 5.72 6.77
C PRO A 87 12.89 5.08 7.29
N SER A 88 12.97 4.85 8.61
CA SER A 88 14.11 4.18 9.26
C SER A 88 14.21 2.67 8.98
N HIS A 89 13.20 2.09 8.35
CA HIS A 89 13.09 0.65 8.09
C HIS A 89 13.08 0.29 6.60
N THR A 90 13.30 1.26 5.73
CA THR A 90 13.45 1.01 4.29
C THR A 90 14.80 0.32 3.97
N GLY A 91 14.87 -0.39 2.85
CA GLY A 91 16.09 -1.05 2.40
C GLY A 91 16.51 -2.30 3.18
N LYS A 92 15.71 -2.78 4.15
CA LYS A 92 16.00 -3.92 5.03
C LYS A 92 15.28 -5.22 4.64
N GLY A 93 14.64 -5.27 3.48
CA GLY A 93 13.90 -6.44 3.02
C GLY A 93 12.47 -6.55 3.55
N ILE A 94 12.07 -5.73 4.51
CA ILE A 94 10.73 -5.75 5.15
C ILE A 94 9.60 -5.63 4.14
N GLY A 95 9.75 -4.73 3.16
CA GLY A 95 8.74 -4.56 2.11
C GLY A 95 8.50 -5.82 1.30
N LYS A 96 9.56 -6.55 0.97
CA LYS A 96 9.46 -7.83 0.27
C LYS A 96 8.73 -8.89 1.11
N GLU A 97 9.08 -9.00 2.40
CA GLU A 97 8.44 -9.96 3.30
C GLU A 97 6.94 -9.66 3.47
N LEU A 98 6.58 -8.39 3.71
CA LEU A 98 5.18 -7.95 3.81
C LEU A 98 4.38 -8.28 2.55
N MET A 99 4.92 -7.94 1.38
CA MET A 99 4.23 -8.15 0.11
C MET A 99 4.10 -9.62 -0.25
N LEU A 100 5.10 -10.46 0.02
CA LEU A 100 5.00 -11.91 -0.18
C LEU A 100 3.89 -12.51 0.69
N HIS A 101 3.82 -12.09 1.96
CA HIS A 101 2.76 -12.53 2.87
C HIS A 101 1.38 -12.06 2.39
N LEU A 102 1.26 -10.79 1.98
CA LEU A 102 0.01 -10.23 1.46
C LEU A 102 -0.47 -10.97 0.20
N ILE A 103 0.43 -11.25 -0.74
CA ILE A 103 0.13 -12.00 -1.98
C ILE A 103 -0.44 -13.37 -1.67
N GLU A 104 0.17 -14.11 -0.74
CA GLU A 104 -0.30 -15.45 -0.35
C GLU A 104 -1.68 -15.40 0.32
N GLU A 105 -1.89 -14.44 1.21
CA GLU A 105 -3.21 -14.21 1.83
C GLU A 105 -4.27 -13.84 0.79
N CYS A 106 -3.92 -13.04 -0.22
CA CYS A 106 -4.83 -12.69 -1.32
C CYS A 106 -5.26 -13.91 -2.15
N ARG A 107 -4.35 -14.88 -2.36
CA ARG A 107 -4.70 -16.17 -2.98
C ARG A 107 -5.72 -16.94 -2.15
N CYS A 108 -5.50 -17.01 -0.84
CA CYS A 108 -6.44 -17.66 0.08
C CYS A 108 -7.81 -16.97 0.12
N TYR A 109 -7.84 -15.66 -0.09
CA TYR A 109 -9.08 -14.87 -0.20
C TYR A 109 -9.84 -15.08 -1.51
N GLY A 110 -9.25 -15.78 -2.48
CA GLY A 110 -9.86 -15.99 -3.80
C GLY A 110 -9.77 -14.79 -4.74
N LEU A 111 -8.84 -13.87 -4.49
CA LEU A 111 -8.52 -12.81 -5.42
C LEU A 111 -7.78 -13.39 -6.65
N HIS A 112 -7.93 -12.74 -7.79
CA HIS A 112 -7.34 -13.18 -9.06
C HIS A 112 -6.27 -12.21 -9.57
N ALA A 113 -6.49 -10.90 -9.41
CA ALA A 113 -5.55 -9.88 -9.89
C ALA A 113 -5.26 -8.85 -8.79
N LEU A 114 -3.99 -8.52 -8.64
CA LEU A 114 -3.53 -7.43 -7.78
C LEU A 114 -2.97 -6.31 -8.63
N ILE A 115 -3.36 -5.09 -8.32
CA ILE A 115 -2.90 -3.88 -8.99
C ILE A 115 -2.12 -3.03 -7.99
N ALA A 116 -0.93 -2.58 -8.37
CA ALA A 116 -0.16 -1.59 -7.62
C ALA A 116 -0.14 -0.29 -8.40
N CYS A 117 -0.74 0.75 -7.84
CA CYS A 117 -0.75 2.10 -8.41
C CYS A 117 0.41 2.89 -7.80
N ILE A 118 1.43 3.18 -8.60
CA ILE A 118 2.70 3.73 -8.14
C ILE A 118 2.93 5.12 -8.75
N THR A 119 3.27 6.11 -7.93
CA THR A 119 3.64 7.44 -8.43
C THR A 119 4.86 7.35 -9.33
N GLU A 120 4.81 8.05 -10.45
CA GLU A 120 5.94 8.19 -11.38
C GLU A 120 7.22 8.59 -10.63
N GLY A 121 8.32 7.90 -10.95
CA GLY A 121 9.64 8.15 -10.36
C GLY A 121 9.92 7.41 -9.05
N ASN A 122 8.98 6.61 -8.53
CA ASN A 122 9.22 5.79 -7.35
C ASN A 122 9.93 4.47 -7.74
N GLU A 123 11.22 4.59 -8.06
CA GLU A 123 12.06 3.48 -8.55
C GLU A 123 12.16 2.32 -7.54
N ALA A 124 12.19 2.63 -6.24
CA ALA A 124 12.24 1.60 -5.20
C ALA A 124 10.98 0.72 -5.21
N SER A 125 9.81 1.33 -5.43
CA SER A 125 8.55 0.61 -5.55
C SER A 125 8.47 -0.20 -6.85
N TYR A 126 8.93 0.35 -7.97
CA TYR A 126 9.00 -0.41 -9.22
C TYR A 126 9.85 -1.67 -9.04
N ALA A 127 11.06 -1.52 -8.50
CA ALA A 127 11.98 -2.64 -8.28
C ALA A 127 11.40 -3.70 -7.32
N LEU A 128 10.69 -3.28 -6.27
CA LEU A 128 10.02 -4.20 -5.36
C LEU A 128 8.95 -5.02 -6.09
N HIS A 129 8.04 -4.35 -6.80
CA HIS A 129 6.93 -5.03 -7.48
C HIS A 129 7.40 -5.92 -8.62
N GLU A 130 8.39 -5.50 -9.41
CA GLU A 130 8.99 -6.32 -10.46
C GLU A 130 9.63 -7.60 -9.90
N LYS A 131 10.35 -7.51 -8.78
CA LYS A 131 10.92 -8.68 -8.08
C LYS A 131 9.87 -9.65 -7.56
N LEU A 132 8.64 -9.19 -7.35
CA LEU A 132 7.51 -10.00 -6.91
C LEU A 132 6.68 -10.56 -8.06
N GLY A 133 7.09 -10.29 -9.31
CA GLY A 133 6.43 -10.78 -10.51
C GLY A 133 5.33 -9.88 -11.07
N PHE A 134 5.14 -8.68 -10.51
CA PHE A 134 4.25 -7.69 -11.13
C PHE A 134 4.83 -7.19 -12.44
N GLU A 135 3.96 -6.96 -13.41
CA GLU A 135 4.29 -6.41 -14.72
C GLU A 135 3.66 -5.03 -14.90
N LYS A 136 4.40 -4.09 -15.49
CA LYS A 136 3.88 -2.76 -15.83
C LYS A 136 2.79 -2.89 -16.89
N VAL A 137 1.61 -2.34 -16.62
CA VAL A 137 0.44 -2.43 -17.49
C VAL A 137 -0.06 -1.08 -17.97
N SER A 138 0.24 0.02 -17.29
CA SER A 138 -0.18 1.35 -17.72
C SER A 138 0.76 2.46 -17.22
N TYR A 139 0.66 3.61 -17.89
CA TYR A 139 1.29 4.85 -17.47
C TYR A 139 0.40 6.03 -17.84
N PHE A 140 0.02 6.83 -16.86
CA PHE A 140 -0.70 8.09 -17.02
C PHE A 140 0.22 9.25 -16.66
N ARG A 141 0.41 10.19 -17.57
CA ARG A 141 1.46 11.21 -17.44
C ARG A 141 1.17 12.30 -16.42
N GLU A 142 -0.07 12.82 -16.36
CA GLU A 142 -0.42 14.02 -15.60
C GLU A 142 -1.83 13.89 -15.01
N VAL A 143 -2.01 12.92 -14.09
CA VAL A 143 -3.30 12.62 -13.47
C VAL A 143 -3.43 13.14 -12.04
N GLY A 144 -2.33 13.50 -11.40
CA GLY A 144 -2.32 14.06 -10.05
C GLY A 144 -1.55 15.38 -10.01
N ARG A 145 -1.83 16.21 -9.01
CA ARG A 145 -1.10 17.44 -8.75
C ARG A 145 -0.76 17.57 -7.28
N LYS A 146 0.53 17.69 -6.97
CA LYS A 146 1.03 17.87 -5.61
C LYS A 146 2.29 18.73 -5.60
N PHE A 147 2.46 19.58 -4.58
CA PHE A 147 3.58 20.53 -4.48
C PHE A 147 3.76 21.39 -5.74
N GLY A 148 2.64 21.76 -6.36
CA GLY A 148 2.65 22.58 -7.59
C GLY A 148 3.08 21.85 -8.86
N LYS A 149 3.26 20.54 -8.83
CA LYS A 149 3.71 19.70 -9.96
C LYS A 149 2.60 18.77 -10.43
N TRP A 150 2.49 18.59 -11.74
CA TRP A 150 1.72 17.49 -12.33
C TRP A 150 2.51 16.20 -12.21
N LEU A 151 1.83 15.13 -11.82
CA LEU A 151 2.44 13.84 -11.53
C LEU A 151 1.71 12.73 -12.26
N GLY A 152 2.49 11.80 -12.80
CA GLY A 152 1.99 10.57 -13.40
C GLY A 152 1.85 9.44 -12.40
N ILE A 153 1.15 8.41 -12.84
CA ILE A 153 1.08 7.12 -12.15
C ILE A 153 1.43 5.99 -13.10
N VAL A 154 2.06 4.98 -12.56
CA VAL A 154 2.42 3.73 -13.25
C VAL A 154 1.72 2.60 -12.53
N ASP A 155 0.90 1.84 -13.26
CA ASP A 155 0.22 0.67 -12.71
C ASP A 155 1.00 -0.60 -13.05
N TYR A 156 1.12 -1.45 -12.05
CA TYR A 156 1.66 -2.80 -12.15
C TYR A 156 0.59 -3.82 -11.79
N GLU A 157 0.59 -4.96 -12.45
CA GLU A 157 -0.39 -6.03 -12.23
C GLU A 157 0.31 -7.35 -11.93
N LEU A 158 -0.24 -8.11 -10.99
CA LEU A 158 0.10 -9.50 -10.72
C LEU A 158 -1.16 -10.36 -10.85
N ILE A 159 -1.12 -11.34 -11.73
CA ILE A 159 -2.13 -12.41 -11.79
C ILE A 159 -1.73 -13.50 -10.79
N LEU A 160 -2.63 -13.83 -9.88
CA LEU A 160 -2.39 -14.77 -8.76
C LEU A 160 -2.49 -16.25 -9.17
#